data_bae0a798221a51ed806642b7f84d0080
#
_entry.id   bae0a798221a51ed806642b7f84d0080
#
_cell.length_a   1.000
_cell.length_b   1.000
_cell.length_c   1.000
_cell.angle_alpha   90.00
_cell.angle_beta   90.00
_cell.angle_gamma   90.00
#
_symmetry.space_group_name_H-M   'P 1'
#
loop_
_entity.id
_entity.type
_entity.pdbx_description
1 polymer ?
#
loop_
_entity_poly.entity_id
_entity_poly.type
_entity_poly.pdbx_seq_one_letter_code
_entity_poly.pdbx_strand_id
1 'polypeptide(L)'
;MTDNIKPEHYRTGEIDLFESWYRTRPFNEFRAIMESIAERYMKRDKEDRIIDLDKAMETLKRLREYEEKEREKIAHNYKIDEGIFLLEGLLERGFEYLARNKDDELWTYDAEPNKLTQSWADVDGEWAEKLGEDYFPEVQWTDDEPTRIVDLLATYQNGGENGK
;
A
#
# COMPACT_ATOMS: atom_id res chain seq x y z
N MET A 1 0.86 34.60 -17.13
CA MET A 1 1.38 33.81 -18.28
C MET A 1 1.82 32.40 -17.82
N THR A 2 0.94 31.66 -17.14
CA THR A 2 1.26 30.35 -16.59
C THR A 2 0.58 29.17 -17.34
N ASP A 3 -0.23 29.46 -18.37
CA ASP A 3 -1.03 28.44 -19.05
C ASP A 3 -0.28 27.54 -20.05
N ASN A 4 0.97 27.88 -20.39
CA ASN A 4 1.73 27.15 -21.41
C ASN A 4 2.54 25.96 -20.87
N ILE A 5 2.60 25.79 -19.55
CA ILE A 5 3.36 24.71 -18.88
C ILE A 5 2.53 23.43 -18.77
N LYS A 6 1.19 23.56 -18.74
CA LYS A 6 0.23 22.44 -18.78
C LYS A 6 -0.70 22.56 -19.98
N PRO A 7 -0.26 22.19 -21.18
CA PRO A 7 -1.09 22.32 -22.37
C PRO A 7 -2.39 21.53 -22.27
N GLU A 8 -3.53 22.16 -22.58
CA GLU A 8 -4.88 21.56 -22.54
C GLU A 8 -5.03 20.28 -23.39
N HIS A 9 -4.20 20.13 -24.44
CA HIS A 9 -4.25 18.95 -25.32
C HIS A 9 -3.80 17.64 -24.64
N TYR A 10 -3.24 17.69 -23.43
CA TYR A 10 -3.00 16.50 -22.61
C TYR A 10 -4.20 16.08 -21.74
N ARG A 11 -5.28 16.88 -21.77
CA ARG A 11 -6.54 16.55 -21.08
C ARG A 11 -7.53 15.97 -22.08
N THR A 12 -7.61 14.66 -22.14
CA THR A 12 -8.69 13.94 -22.84
C THR A 12 -9.65 13.36 -21.79
N GLY A 13 -10.72 14.12 -21.48
CA GLY A 13 -11.71 13.69 -20.48
C GLY A 13 -11.31 14.03 -19.03
N GLU A 14 -11.80 13.27 -18.07
CA GLU A 14 -11.55 13.43 -16.62
C GLU A 14 -10.11 13.04 -16.21
N ILE A 15 -9.40 12.30 -17.05
CA ILE A 15 -8.07 11.76 -16.78
C ILE A 15 -7.08 12.35 -17.79
N ASP A 16 -5.97 12.92 -17.31
CA ASP A 16 -4.93 13.41 -18.20
C ASP A 16 -4.13 12.26 -18.86
N LEU A 17 -3.39 12.60 -19.93
CA LEU A 17 -2.66 11.62 -20.73
C LEU A 17 -1.63 10.82 -19.93
N PHE A 18 -0.93 11.43 -18.97
CA PHE A 18 0.07 10.75 -18.15
C PHE A 18 -0.59 9.77 -17.17
N GLU A 19 -1.68 10.16 -16.55
CA GLU A 19 -2.48 9.27 -15.70
C GLU A 19 -3.06 8.10 -16.51
N SER A 20 -3.52 8.35 -17.75
CA SER A 20 -3.99 7.29 -18.65
C SER A 20 -2.87 6.29 -18.97
N TRP A 21 -1.68 6.75 -19.28
CA TRP A 21 -0.54 5.87 -19.55
C TRP A 21 -0.09 5.11 -18.31
N TYR A 22 -0.06 5.75 -17.15
CA TYR A 22 0.27 5.11 -15.88
C TYR A 22 -0.68 3.95 -15.55
N ARG A 23 -1.97 4.10 -15.82
CA ARG A 23 -2.99 3.06 -15.54
C ARG A 23 -2.99 1.91 -16.55
N THR A 24 -2.54 2.15 -17.78
CA THR A 24 -2.71 1.20 -18.88
C THR A 24 -1.44 0.52 -19.34
N ARG A 25 -0.29 0.93 -18.80
CA ARG A 25 1.02 0.40 -19.20
C ARG A 25 1.79 -0.16 -18.02
N PRO A 26 2.68 -1.13 -18.23
CA PRO A 26 3.69 -1.50 -17.22
C PRO A 26 4.48 -0.27 -16.79
N PHE A 27 4.78 -0.16 -15.49
CA PHE A 27 5.39 1.05 -14.94
C PHE A 27 6.77 1.37 -15.53
N ASN A 28 7.56 0.36 -15.87
CA ASN A 28 8.85 0.54 -16.57
C ASN A 28 8.69 1.18 -17.95
N GLU A 29 7.65 0.84 -18.70
CA GLU A 29 7.35 1.48 -20.00
C GLU A 29 6.87 2.93 -19.80
N PHE A 30 5.98 3.16 -18.85
CA PHE A 30 5.52 4.50 -18.49
C PHE A 30 6.69 5.39 -18.09
N ARG A 31 7.59 4.91 -17.20
CA ARG A 31 8.82 5.60 -16.81
C ARG A 31 9.66 6.01 -18.03
N ALA A 32 9.95 5.07 -18.92
CA ALA A 32 10.74 5.32 -20.12
C ALA A 32 10.11 6.39 -21.02
N ILE A 33 8.77 6.41 -21.15
CA ILE A 33 8.04 7.44 -21.90
C ILE A 33 8.23 8.81 -21.25
N MET A 34 8.05 8.93 -19.94
CA MET A 34 8.18 10.19 -19.20
C MET A 34 9.61 10.75 -19.29
N GLU A 35 10.62 9.89 -19.12
CA GLU A 35 12.03 10.25 -19.28
C GLU A 35 12.33 10.75 -20.69
N SER A 36 11.83 10.06 -21.72
CA SER A 36 11.99 10.46 -23.12
C SER A 36 11.35 11.84 -23.42
N ILE A 37 10.19 12.12 -22.82
CA ILE A 37 9.53 13.44 -22.96
C ILE A 37 10.38 14.53 -22.30
N ALA A 38 10.87 14.32 -21.08
CA ALA A 38 11.72 15.26 -20.38
C ALA A 38 13.03 15.52 -21.16
N GLU A 39 13.69 14.46 -21.61
CA GLU A 39 14.91 14.55 -22.43
C GLU A 39 14.69 15.34 -23.71
N ARG A 40 13.56 15.12 -24.41
CA ARG A 40 13.20 15.87 -25.61
C ARG A 40 13.09 17.36 -25.34
N TYR A 41 12.48 17.77 -24.22
CA TYR A 41 12.42 19.17 -23.84
C TYR A 41 13.80 19.74 -23.48
N MET A 42 14.62 18.96 -22.77
CA MET A 42 16.00 19.37 -22.44
C MET A 42 16.90 19.56 -23.68
N LYS A 43 16.68 18.77 -24.73
CA LYS A 43 17.47 18.85 -25.99
C LYS A 43 16.90 19.82 -27.01
N ARG A 44 15.69 20.32 -26.81
CA ARG A 44 15.03 21.22 -27.76
C ARG A 44 15.68 22.60 -27.73
N ASP A 45 16.05 23.10 -28.88
CA ASP A 45 16.54 24.45 -29.08
C ASP A 45 15.56 25.19 -30.00
N LYS A 46 14.51 25.75 -29.39
CA LYS A 46 13.48 26.55 -30.03
C LYS A 46 13.42 27.95 -29.39
N GLU A 47 12.34 28.65 -29.66
CA GLU A 47 12.14 30.08 -29.38
C GLU A 47 12.42 30.53 -27.93
N ASP A 48 12.21 29.63 -26.94
CA ASP A 48 12.44 29.93 -25.52
C ASP A 48 12.97 28.70 -24.75
N ARG A 49 14.27 28.75 -24.51
CA ARG A 49 14.99 27.71 -23.76
C ARG A 49 14.48 27.54 -22.34
N ILE A 50 14.08 28.62 -21.67
CA ILE A 50 13.60 28.60 -20.29
C ILE A 50 12.25 27.85 -20.21
N ILE A 51 11.34 28.13 -21.13
CA ILE A 51 10.05 27.45 -21.22
C ILE A 51 10.24 25.94 -21.45
N ASP A 52 11.18 25.54 -22.31
CA ASP A 52 11.44 24.12 -22.56
C ASP A 52 12.05 23.42 -21.31
N LEU A 53 12.91 24.08 -20.55
CA LEU A 53 13.41 23.60 -19.28
C LEU A 53 12.30 23.47 -18.22
N ASP A 54 11.40 24.45 -18.12
CA ASP A 54 10.26 24.40 -17.21
C ASP A 54 9.34 23.19 -17.51
N LYS A 55 9.11 22.88 -18.81
CA LYS A 55 8.35 21.69 -19.23
C LYS A 55 9.06 20.40 -18.88
N ALA A 56 10.39 20.34 -19.03
CA ALA A 56 11.18 19.18 -18.60
C ALA A 56 11.07 18.98 -17.08
N MET A 57 11.21 20.04 -16.30
CA MET A 57 11.09 20.00 -14.84
C MET A 57 9.70 19.56 -14.39
N GLU A 58 8.63 20.08 -15.00
CA GLU A 58 7.25 19.65 -14.67
C GLU A 58 7.03 18.16 -15.01
N THR A 59 7.57 17.68 -16.14
CA THR A 59 7.49 16.26 -16.51
C THR A 59 8.22 15.37 -15.49
N LEU A 60 9.43 15.75 -15.07
CA LEU A 60 10.21 15.02 -14.09
C LEU A 60 9.57 15.06 -12.69
N LYS A 61 8.97 16.18 -12.30
CA LYS A 61 8.23 16.30 -11.06
C LYS A 61 7.05 15.33 -11.02
N ARG A 62 6.28 15.24 -12.09
CA ARG A 62 5.17 14.29 -12.21
C ARG A 62 5.65 12.84 -12.21
N LEU A 63 6.75 12.54 -12.91
CA LEU A 63 7.34 11.20 -12.85
C LEU A 63 7.70 10.82 -11.42
N ARG A 64 8.32 11.72 -10.65
CA ARG A 64 8.63 11.49 -9.25
C ARG A 64 7.37 11.15 -8.41
N GLU A 65 6.26 11.86 -8.62
CA GLU A 65 4.99 11.58 -7.93
C GLU A 65 4.48 10.15 -8.23
N TYR A 66 4.65 9.65 -9.47
CA TYR A 66 4.31 8.29 -9.84
C TYR A 66 5.29 7.24 -9.28
N GLU A 67 6.59 7.56 -9.20
CA GLU A 67 7.58 6.71 -8.53
C GLU A 67 7.26 6.54 -7.03
N GLU A 68 6.82 7.61 -6.37
CA GLU A 68 6.39 7.56 -4.97
C GLU A 68 5.16 6.66 -4.81
N LYS A 69 4.14 6.77 -5.68
CA LYS A 69 2.97 5.89 -5.70
C LYS A 69 3.33 4.41 -5.90
N GLU A 70 4.23 4.11 -6.85
CA GLU A 70 4.67 2.72 -7.07
C GLU A 70 5.43 2.15 -5.88
N ARG A 71 6.29 2.94 -5.25
CA ARG A 71 6.99 2.52 -4.05
C ARG A 71 6.03 2.21 -2.90
N GLU A 72 4.99 3.04 -2.72
CA GLU A 72 3.95 2.82 -1.72
C GLU A 72 3.15 1.53 -2.01
N LYS A 73 2.79 1.27 -3.26
CA LYS A 73 2.13 0.01 -3.67
C LYS A 73 3.00 -1.21 -3.36
N ILE A 74 4.29 -1.17 -3.72
CA ILE A 74 5.22 -2.26 -3.46
C ILE A 74 5.33 -2.51 -1.95
N ALA A 75 5.48 -1.46 -1.15
CA ALA A 75 5.56 -1.56 0.30
C ALA A 75 4.27 -2.13 0.92
N HIS A 76 3.11 -1.72 0.40
CA HIS A 76 1.82 -2.24 0.83
C HIS A 76 1.66 -3.73 0.50
N ASN A 77 1.97 -4.13 -0.74
CA ASN A 77 1.90 -5.53 -1.15
C ASN A 77 2.87 -6.40 -0.33
N TYR A 78 4.08 -5.92 -0.07
CA TYR A 78 5.03 -6.64 0.78
C TYR A 78 4.48 -6.89 2.19
N LYS A 79 3.84 -5.89 2.81
CA LYS A 79 3.19 -6.06 4.13
C LYS A 79 2.03 -7.06 4.09
N ILE A 80 1.26 -7.09 3.00
CA ILE A 80 0.19 -8.09 2.81
C ILE A 80 0.80 -9.49 2.72
N ASP A 81 1.81 -9.69 1.88
CA ASP A 81 2.47 -10.99 1.71
C ASP A 81 3.11 -11.48 3.02
N GLU A 82 3.77 -10.59 3.78
CA GLU A 82 4.32 -10.90 5.10
C GLU A 82 3.22 -11.27 6.09
N GLY A 83 2.09 -10.54 6.08
CA GLY A 83 0.92 -10.83 6.92
C GLY A 83 0.31 -12.19 6.61
N ILE A 84 0.12 -12.51 5.33
CA ILE A 84 -0.38 -13.83 4.88
C ILE A 84 0.54 -14.94 5.39
N PHE A 85 1.85 -14.82 5.17
CA PHE A 85 2.83 -15.82 5.62
C PHE A 85 2.80 -16.04 7.14
N LEU A 86 2.68 -14.94 7.91
CA LEU A 86 2.58 -15.03 9.36
C LEU A 86 1.28 -15.71 9.80
N LEU A 87 0.13 -15.34 9.24
CA LEU A 87 -1.17 -15.94 9.58
C LEU A 87 -1.22 -17.44 9.25
N GLU A 88 -0.71 -17.84 8.08
CA GLU A 88 -0.59 -19.26 7.70
C GLU A 88 0.29 -20.01 8.69
N GLY A 89 1.46 -19.47 9.06
CA GLY A 89 2.35 -20.10 10.04
C GLY A 89 1.74 -20.20 11.45
N LEU A 90 0.89 -19.25 11.84
CA LEU A 90 0.15 -19.33 13.11
C LEU A 90 -0.89 -20.46 13.09
N LEU A 91 -1.66 -20.57 11.99
CA LEU A 91 -2.63 -21.66 11.82
C LEU A 91 -1.95 -23.04 11.82
N GLU A 92 -0.81 -23.20 11.13
CA GLU A 92 -0.03 -24.45 11.14
C GLU A 92 0.44 -24.85 12.55
N ARG A 93 0.66 -23.87 13.42
CA ARG A 93 1.06 -24.07 14.83
C ARG A 93 -0.14 -24.29 15.76
N GLY A 94 -1.36 -24.24 15.25
CA GLY A 94 -2.59 -24.50 16.01
C GLY A 94 -3.22 -23.26 16.65
N PHE A 95 -2.76 -22.05 16.35
CA PHE A 95 -3.41 -20.82 16.80
C PHE A 95 -4.64 -20.50 15.94
N GLU A 96 -5.71 -20.04 16.58
CA GLU A 96 -6.98 -19.72 15.91
C GLU A 96 -7.40 -18.26 16.03
N TYR A 97 -6.92 -17.53 17.04
CA TYR A 97 -7.38 -16.19 17.37
C TYR A 97 -6.22 -15.20 17.55
N LEU A 98 -6.52 -13.94 17.23
CA LEU A 98 -5.69 -12.77 17.54
C LEU A 98 -6.50 -11.80 18.38
N ALA A 99 -5.86 -11.17 19.34
CA ALA A 99 -6.44 -10.07 20.09
C ALA A 99 -5.37 -9.08 20.56
N ARG A 100 -5.73 -7.79 20.56
CA ARG A 100 -4.85 -6.72 21.03
C ARG A 100 -5.29 -6.25 22.39
N ASN A 101 -4.36 -6.17 23.30
CA ASN A 101 -4.57 -5.67 24.65
C ASN A 101 -4.67 -4.13 24.67
N LYS A 102 -5.10 -3.58 25.79
CA LYS A 102 -5.24 -2.13 25.98
C LYS A 102 -3.92 -1.36 25.95
N ASP A 103 -2.82 -2.02 26.26
CA ASP A 103 -1.45 -1.51 26.17
C ASP A 103 -0.79 -1.67 24.81
N ASP A 104 -1.63 -2.02 23.79
CA ASP A 104 -1.25 -2.20 22.40
C ASP A 104 -0.48 -3.51 22.08
N GLU A 105 -0.27 -4.38 23.05
CA GLU A 105 0.31 -5.69 22.82
C GLU A 105 -0.62 -6.61 22.03
N LEU A 106 -0.12 -7.18 20.93
CA LEU A 106 -0.83 -8.15 20.11
C LEU A 106 -0.47 -9.58 20.54
N TRP A 107 -1.49 -10.38 20.75
CA TRP A 107 -1.35 -11.77 21.17
C TRP A 107 -2.12 -12.73 20.25
N THR A 108 -1.62 -13.95 20.12
CA THR A 108 -2.31 -15.07 19.45
C THR A 108 -2.65 -16.15 20.46
N TYR A 109 -3.76 -16.86 20.20
CA TYR A 109 -4.37 -17.85 21.10
C TYR A 109 -4.80 -19.07 20.32
N ASP A 110 -4.66 -20.26 20.92
CA ASP A 110 -5.12 -21.54 20.35
C ASP A 110 -6.63 -21.81 20.62
N ALA A 111 -7.21 -21.11 21.58
CA ALA A 111 -8.65 -21.11 21.85
C ALA A 111 -9.20 -19.68 21.96
N GLU A 112 -10.52 -19.51 21.95
CA GLU A 112 -11.16 -18.20 22.02
C GLU A 112 -10.89 -17.50 23.37
N PRO A 113 -10.14 -16.38 23.38
CA PRO A 113 -9.81 -15.68 24.61
C PRO A 113 -10.99 -14.85 25.10
N ASN A 114 -11.06 -14.64 26.42
CA ASN A 114 -12.04 -13.76 27.04
C ASN A 114 -11.49 -12.36 27.28
N LYS A 115 -12.30 -11.34 26.98
CA LYS A 115 -11.95 -9.94 27.20
C LYS A 115 -12.06 -9.61 28.68
N LEU A 116 -10.98 -9.17 29.27
CA LEU A 116 -10.88 -8.64 30.63
C LEU A 116 -10.85 -7.12 30.64
N THR A 117 -10.59 -6.51 31.79
CA THR A 117 -10.60 -5.05 31.95
C THR A 117 -9.46 -4.34 31.18
N GLN A 118 -8.33 -4.99 30.97
CA GLN A 118 -7.12 -4.41 30.36
C GLN A 118 -6.44 -5.33 29.31
N SER A 119 -6.86 -6.58 29.25
CA SER A 119 -6.24 -7.60 28.39
C SER A 119 -7.26 -8.63 27.93
N TRP A 120 -6.85 -9.42 26.96
CA TRP A 120 -7.49 -10.68 26.66
C TRP A 120 -6.77 -11.81 27.40
N ALA A 121 -7.47 -12.82 27.81
CA ALA A 121 -6.91 -13.97 28.50
C ALA A 121 -7.50 -15.27 27.96
N ASP A 122 -6.63 -16.22 27.77
CA ASP A 122 -7.01 -17.58 27.51
C ASP A 122 -7.56 -18.21 28.79
N VAL A 123 -8.72 -18.86 28.70
CA VAL A 123 -9.39 -19.50 29.81
C VAL A 123 -9.39 -21.02 29.65
N ASP A 124 -9.47 -21.48 28.42
CA ASP A 124 -9.63 -22.90 28.07
C ASP A 124 -8.50 -23.45 27.17
N GLY A 125 -7.60 -22.58 26.66
CA GLY A 125 -6.47 -22.93 25.82
C GLY A 125 -5.19 -23.21 26.62
N GLU A 126 -4.22 -23.81 25.96
CA GLU A 126 -2.92 -24.15 26.54
C GLU A 126 -1.82 -23.18 26.13
N TRP A 127 -2.05 -22.38 25.06
CA TRP A 127 -1.00 -21.63 24.39
C TRP A 127 -1.44 -20.22 23.99
N ALA A 128 -0.68 -19.25 24.45
CA ALA A 128 -0.76 -17.88 23.97
C ALA A 128 0.67 -17.38 23.68
N GLU A 129 0.82 -16.60 22.62
CA GLU A 129 2.11 -16.05 22.21
C GLU A 129 1.98 -14.58 21.86
N LYS A 130 2.94 -13.75 22.29
CA LYS A 130 3.01 -12.33 21.95
C LYS A 130 3.61 -12.18 20.55
N LEU A 131 2.95 -11.38 19.73
CA LEU A 131 3.43 -10.98 18.40
C LEU A 131 4.04 -9.57 18.42
N GLY A 132 4.66 -9.17 17.31
CA GLY A 132 5.13 -7.80 17.13
C GLY A 132 3.97 -6.80 17.09
N GLU A 133 4.14 -5.66 17.72
CA GLU A 133 3.10 -4.62 17.87
C GLU A 133 2.67 -4.02 16.52
N ASP A 134 3.57 -4.03 15.51
CA ASP A 134 3.34 -3.47 14.18
C ASP A 134 2.48 -4.37 13.26
N TYR A 135 2.25 -5.63 13.65
CA TYR A 135 1.42 -6.55 12.87
C TYR A 135 -0.07 -6.30 13.09
N PHE A 136 -0.84 -6.47 12.04
CA PHE A 136 -2.32 -6.47 12.05
C PHE A 136 -2.93 -5.27 12.79
N PRO A 137 -2.69 -4.03 12.30
CA PRO A 137 -3.20 -2.81 12.94
C PRO A 137 -4.74 -2.72 12.95
N GLU A 138 -5.43 -3.54 12.15
CA GLU A 138 -6.88 -3.67 12.14
C GLU A 138 -7.43 -4.43 13.35
N VAL A 139 -6.62 -5.26 14.02
CA VAL A 139 -6.99 -5.91 15.28
C VAL A 139 -6.82 -4.90 16.41
N GLN A 140 -7.93 -4.47 17.00
CA GLN A 140 -7.96 -3.36 17.95
C GLN A 140 -8.42 -3.80 19.36
N TRP A 141 -7.94 -3.11 20.40
CA TRP A 141 -8.49 -3.28 21.76
C TRP A 141 -10.00 -2.99 21.82
N THR A 142 -10.49 -2.10 20.98
CA THR A 142 -11.90 -1.69 20.91
C THR A 142 -12.83 -2.77 20.34
N ASP A 143 -12.29 -3.82 19.75
CA ASP A 143 -13.10 -4.91 19.19
C ASP A 143 -13.83 -5.64 20.32
N ASP A 144 -15.09 -5.97 20.12
CA ASP A 144 -15.91 -6.67 21.12
C ASP A 144 -15.56 -8.15 21.21
N GLU A 145 -15.07 -8.73 20.12
CA GLU A 145 -14.70 -10.14 19.97
C GLU A 145 -13.25 -10.28 19.48
N PRO A 146 -12.56 -11.39 19.78
CA PRO A 146 -11.23 -11.64 19.23
C PRO A 146 -11.32 -11.91 17.71
N THR A 147 -10.28 -11.57 16.99
CA THR A 147 -10.23 -11.77 15.53
C THR A 147 -9.84 -13.21 15.23
N ARG A 148 -10.64 -13.91 14.44
CA ARG A 148 -10.28 -15.25 13.94
C ARG A 148 -9.21 -15.13 12.84
N ILE A 149 -8.14 -15.92 12.98
CA ILE A 149 -7.01 -15.90 12.04
C ILE A 149 -7.47 -16.27 10.61
N VAL A 150 -8.38 -17.25 10.47
CA VAL A 150 -8.90 -17.66 9.16
C VAL A 150 -9.67 -16.55 8.44
N ASP A 151 -10.42 -15.70 9.16
CA ASP A 151 -11.20 -14.62 8.58
C ASP A 151 -10.29 -13.46 8.17
N LEU A 152 -9.28 -13.14 8.99
CA LEU A 152 -8.28 -12.16 8.67
C LEU A 152 -7.42 -12.58 7.47
N LEU A 153 -6.98 -13.84 7.42
CA LEU A 153 -6.25 -14.41 6.28
C LEU A 153 -7.06 -14.29 4.98
N ALA A 154 -8.35 -14.63 5.01
CA ALA A 154 -9.23 -14.48 3.86
C ALA A 154 -9.33 -13.01 3.40
N THR A 155 -9.34 -12.05 4.32
CA THR A 155 -9.34 -10.62 4.00
C THR A 155 -8.05 -10.20 3.28
N TYR A 156 -6.90 -10.67 3.76
CA TYR A 156 -5.58 -10.37 3.15
C TYR A 156 -5.46 -11.00 1.75
N GLN A 157 -5.88 -12.25 1.59
CA GLN A 157 -5.87 -12.95 0.30
C GLN A 157 -6.79 -12.28 -0.74
N ASN A 158 -7.97 -11.82 -0.34
CA ASN A 158 -8.92 -11.12 -1.23
C ASN A 158 -8.51 -9.66 -1.50
N GLY A 159 -7.87 -8.98 -0.56
CA GLY A 159 -7.39 -7.60 -0.71
C GLY A 159 -6.23 -7.47 -1.71
N GLY A 160 -5.42 -8.52 -1.88
CA GLY A 160 -4.35 -8.59 -2.89
C GLY A 160 -4.86 -8.66 -4.34
N GLU A 161 -6.08 -9.10 -4.57
CA GLU A 161 -6.65 -9.22 -5.94
C GLU A 161 -7.20 -7.88 -6.51
N ASN A 162 -7.46 -6.88 -5.68
CA ASN A 162 -8.02 -5.58 -6.12
C ASN A 162 -6.95 -4.57 -6.58
N GLY A 163 -5.69 -4.94 -6.65
CA GLY A 163 -4.55 -4.11 -7.08
C GLY A 163 -4.07 -4.34 -8.52
N LYS A 164 -4.82 -5.10 -9.35
CA LYS A 164 -4.47 -5.34 -10.76
C LYS A 164 -5.22 -4.45 -11.71
#